data_1631294740cce7ec2531645ad6e302da
#
_entry.id   1631294740cce7ec2531645ad6e302da
#
_cell.length_a   1.000
_cell.length_b   1.000
_cell.length_c   1.000
_cell.angle_alpha   90.00
_cell.angle_beta   90.00
_cell.angle_gamma   90.00
#
_symmetry.space_group_name_H-M   'P 1'
#
loop_
_entity.id
_entity.type
_entity.pdbx_description
1 polymer ?
#
loop_
_entity_poly.entity_id
_entity_poly.type
_entity_poly.pdbx_seq_one_letter_code
_entity_poly.pdbx_strand_id
1 'polypeptide(L)'
;KWAIEVKCLSSANHIKAIYENRPPDEYWPQVVNYFLINDDLETLYFVMYDPRFFNEELQLKIFTIHREQLESDIALTKVARSIAQEQINEFVEKYSF
;
A
#
# COMPACT_ATOMS: atom_id res chain seq x y z
N LYS A 1 8.52 13.63 6.25
CA LYS A 1 7.65 13.78 5.08
C LYS A 1 6.48 12.82 5.18
N TRP A 2 5.31 13.25 4.78
CA TRP A 2 4.08 12.46 4.84
C TRP A 2 3.34 12.54 3.50
N ALA A 3 2.46 11.56 3.27
CA ALA A 3 1.63 11.49 2.09
C ALA A 3 0.22 11.03 2.46
N ILE A 4 -0.72 11.28 1.56
CA ILE A 4 -2.11 10.87 1.70
C ILE A 4 -2.51 10.07 0.46
N GLU A 5 -3.13 8.92 0.66
CA GLU A 5 -3.78 8.14 -0.38
C GLU A 5 -5.27 8.06 -0.06
N VAL A 6 -6.12 8.48 -0.97
CA VAL A 6 -7.57 8.47 -0.78
C VAL A 6 -8.19 7.37 -1.63
N LYS A 7 -9.01 6.51 -1.02
CA LYS A 7 -9.74 5.45 -1.70
C LYS A 7 -11.23 5.52 -1.41
N CYS A 8 -12.03 5.33 -2.45
CA CYS A 8 -13.47 5.19 -2.35
C CYS A 8 -13.82 3.76 -2.73
N LEU A 9 -14.11 2.94 -1.73
CA LEU A 9 -14.37 1.51 -1.90
C LEU A 9 -15.87 1.24 -2.04
N SER A 10 -16.22 -0.01 -2.39
CA SER A 10 -17.60 -0.47 -2.21
C SER A 10 -17.96 -0.38 -0.73
N SER A 11 -19.24 -0.21 -0.41
CA SER A 11 -19.66 -0.09 0.98
C SER A 11 -19.32 -1.35 1.79
N ALA A 12 -19.39 -2.52 1.19
CA ALA A 12 -19.01 -3.77 1.84
C ALA A 12 -17.54 -3.80 2.21
N ASN A 13 -16.66 -3.41 1.29
CA ASN A 13 -15.22 -3.38 1.54
C ASN A 13 -14.84 -2.28 2.53
N HIS A 14 -15.53 -1.15 2.47
CA HIS A 14 -15.33 -0.05 3.41
C HIS A 14 -15.61 -0.48 4.85
N ILE A 15 -16.78 -1.08 5.10
CA ILE A 15 -17.14 -1.53 6.44
C ILE A 15 -16.25 -2.68 6.92
N LYS A 16 -15.85 -3.56 6.02
CA LYS A 16 -14.93 -4.65 6.35
C LYS A 16 -13.59 -4.11 6.85
N ALA A 17 -13.05 -3.09 6.18
CA ALA A 17 -11.79 -2.46 6.58
C ALA A 17 -11.91 -1.77 7.95
N ILE A 18 -13.04 -1.11 8.22
CA ILE A 18 -13.30 -0.51 9.53
C ILE A 18 -13.35 -1.59 10.61
N TYR A 19 -14.08 -2.68 10.35
CA TYR A 19 -14.24 -3.79 11.28
C TYR A 19 -12.90 -4.48 11.58
N GLU A 20 -12.10 -4.75 10.55
CA GLU A 20 -10.80 -5.37 10.70
C GLU A 20 -9.72 -4.39 11.18
N ASN A 21 -10.02 -3.10 11.18
CA ASN A 21 -9.12 -2.01 11.56
C ASN A 21 -7.80 -2.02 10.79
N ARG A 22 -7.90 -2.28 9.48
CA ARG A 22 -6.74 -2.29 8.57
C ARG A 22 -7.17 -1.97 7.15
N PRO A 23 -6.30 -1.40 6.31
CA PRO A 23 -6.58 -1.24 4.89
C PRO A 23 -6.80 -2.60 4.23
N PRO A 24 -7.62 -2.68 3.16
CA PRO A 24 -7.79 -3.92 2.43
C PRO A 24 -6.45 -4.48 1.93
N ASP A 25 -6.28 -5.80 2.01
CA ASP A 25 -5.04 -6.47 1.62
C ASP A 25 -4.64 -6.18 0.17
N GLU A 26 -5.60 -5.98 -0.72
CA GLU A 26 -5.35 -5.70 -2.13
C GLU A 26 -4.56 -4.40 -2.35
N TYR A 27 -4.62 -3.44 -1.41
CA TYR A 27 -3.91 -2.17 -1.51
C TYR A 27 -2.57 -2.18 -0.78
N TRP A 28 -2.25 -3.26 -0.06
CA TRP A 28 -1.03 -3.32 0.73
C TRP A 28 0.24 -3.21 -0.11
N PRO A 29 0.36 -3.87 -1.28
CA PRO A 29 1.51 -3.68 -2.14
C PRO A 29 1.70 -2.22 -2.58
N GLN A 30 0.60 -1.50 -2.83
CA GLN A 30 0.65 -0.08 -3.18
C GLN A 30 1.18 0.74 -2.01
N VAL A 31 0.74 0.45 -0.78
CA VAL A 31 1.21 1.12 0.44
C VAL A 31 2.72 0.92 0.60
N VAL A 32 3.19 -0.31 0.48
CA VAL A 32 4.63 -0.62 0.57
C VAL A 32 5.40 0.11 -0.51
N ASN A 33 4.85 0.18 -1.72
CA ASN A 33 5.49 0.84 -2.85
C ASN A 33 5.71 2.34 -2.62
N TYR A 34 4.80 3.04 -1.95
CA TYR A 34 4.99 4.45 -1.61
C TYR A 34 6.26 4.65 -0.79
N PHE A 35 6.47 3.81 0.22
CA PHE A 35 7.66 3.89 1.06
C PHE A 35 8.92 3.44 0.34
N LEU A 36 8.79 2.49 -0.59
CA LEU A 36 9.90 1.96 -1.34
C LEU A 36 10.52 3.00 -2.28
N ILE A 37 9.68 3.77 -2.98
CA ILE A 37 10.13 4.75 -3.98
C ILE A 37 10.48 6.11 -3.38
N ASN A 38 10.15 6.34 -2.12
CA ASN A 38 10.40 7.61 -1.46
C ASN A 38 11.03 7.38 -0.07
N ASP A 39 12.35 7.45 -0.01
CA ASP A 39 13.09 7.18 1.21
C ASP A 39 12.79 8.19 2.33
N ASP A 40 12.34 9.40 1.98
CA ASP A 40 12.02 10.45 2.95
C ASP A 40 10.61 10.30 3.54
N LEU A 41 9.81 9.40 3.00
CA LEU A 41 8.44 9.21 3.48
C LEU A 41 8.44 8.48 4.82
N GLU A 42 7.95 9.15 5.85
CA GLU A 42 7.86 8.62 7.21
C GLU A 42 6.47 8.09 7.54
N THR A 43 5.44 8.75 7.01
CA THR A 43 4.05 8.46 7.34
C THR A 43 3.17 8.53 6.11
N LEU A 44 2.31 7.52 5.94
CA LEU A 44 1.27 7.50 4.93
C LEU A 44 -0.09 7.46 5.62
N TYR A 45 -0.96 8.39 5.27
CA TYR A 45 -2.36 8.37 5.68
C TYR A 45 -3.18 7.72 4.59
N PHE A 46 -3.70 6.54 4.88
CA PHE A 46 -4.60 5.83 3.98
C PHE A 46 -6.03 6.20 4.37
N VAL A 47 -6.67 7.01 3.53
CA VAL A 47 -7.98 7.60 3.80
C VAL A 47 -9.04 6.88 2.96
N MET A 48 -10.05 6.34 3.63
CA MET A 48 -11.21 5.76 2.96
C MET A 48 -12.42 6.64 3.20
N TYR A 49 -13.15 6.97 2.14
CA TYR A 49 -14.35 7.78 2.22
C TYR A 49 -15.50 7.10 1.49
N ASP A 50 -16.64 7.00 2.17
CA ASP A 50 -17.88 6.49 1.59
C ASP A 50 -19.08 7.30 2.12
N PRO A 51 -19.58 8.25 1.34
CA PRO A 51 -20.70 9.10 1.76
C PRO A 51 -22.05 8.38 1.80
N ARG A 52 -22.10 7.12 1.32
CA ARG A 52 -23.35 6.34 1.29
C ARG A 52 -23.77 5.83 2.67
N PHE A 53 -22.84 5.82 3.65
CA PHE A 53 -23.20 5.45 5.00
C PHE A 53 -24.02 6.55 5.66
N PHE A 54 -25.13 6.14 6.29
CA PHE A 54 -26.01 7.06 7.00
C PHE A 54 -25.33 7.66 8.23
N ASN A 55 -24.54 6.85 8.95
CA ASN A 55 -23.78 7.30 10.09
C ASN A 55 -22.48 7.99 9.63
N GLU A 56 -22.37 9.28 9.91
CA GLU A 56 -21.22 10.08 9.50
C GLU A 56 -19.89 9.55 10.04
N GLU A 57 -19.89 8.93 11.22
CA GLU A 57 -18.69 8.34 11.81
C GLU A 57 -18.14 7.19 10.96
N LEU A 58 -18.99 6.53 10.18
CA LEU A 58 -18.59 5.43 9.29
C LEU A 58 -18.19 5.90 7.89
N GLN A 59 -18.44 7.16 7.56
CA GLN A 59 -18.16 7.68 6.22
C GLN A 59 -16.66 7.85 5.96
N LEU A 60 -15.91 8.23 6.98
CA LEU A 60 -14.49 8.52 6.87
C LEU A 60 -13.68 7.65 7.82
N LYS A 61 -12.69 6.94 7.28
CA LYS A 61 -11.74 6.19 8.09
C LYS A 61 -10.33 6.51 7.62
N ILE A 62 -9.45 6.85 8.56
CA ILE A 62 -8.05 7.16 8.29
C ILE A 62 -7.19 6.12 9.00
N PHE A 63 -6.34 5.44 8.23
CA PHE A 63 -5.31 4.57 8.77
C PHE A 63 -3.98 5.30 8.68
N THR A 64 -3.30 5.44 9.81
CA THR A 64 -1.98 6.05 9.87
C THR A 64 -0.93 4.95 9.81
N ILE A 65 -0.08 4.97 8.80
CA ILE A 65 0.92 3.94 8.55
C ILE A 65 2.30 4.59 8.62
N HIS A 66 3.14 4.11 9.53
CA HIS A 66 4.49 4.60 9.72
C HIS A 66 5.51 3.68 9.04
N ARG A 67 6.57 4.26 8.48
CA ARG A 67 7.64 3.51 7.81
C ARG A 67 8.19 2.38 8.67
N GLU A 68 8.41 2.63 9.94
CA GLU A 68 8.97 1.64 10.86
C GLU A 68 8.13 0.36 10.97
N GLN A 69 6.82 0.46 10.71
CA GLN A 69 5.92 -0.71 10.71
C GLN A 69 6.08 -1.59 9.47
N LEU A 70 6.74 -1.07 8.43
CA LEU A 70 6.85 -1.72 7.13
C LEU A 70 8.28 -2.10 6.76
N GLU A 71 9.23 -1.98 7.67
CA GLU A 71 10.64 -2.25 7.35
C GLU A 71 10.87 -3.64 6.78
N SER A 72 10.22 -4.66 7.35
CA SER A 72 10.29 -6.03 6.83
C SER A 72 9.71 -6.15 5.44
N ASP A 73 8.53 -5.57 5.21
CA ASP A 73 7.86 -5.62 3.91
C ASP A 73 8.66 -4.89 2.84
N ILE A 74 9.25 -3.75 3.19
CA ILE A 74 10.09 -2.98 2.28
C ILE A 74 11.33 -3.79 1.90
N ALA A 75 11.99 -4.39 2.88
CA ALA A 75 13.18 -5.21 2.65
C ALA A 75 12.88 -6.42 1.77
N LEU A 76 11.80 -7.13 2.04
CA LEU A 76 11.37 -8.28 1.24
C LEU A 76 11.04 -7.88 -0.20
N THR A 77 10.37 -6.75 -0.38
CA THR A 77 10.02 -6.25 -1.71
C THR A 77 11.27 -5.89 -2.51
N LYS A 78 12.25 -5.25 -1.87
CA LYS A 78 13.53 -4.92 -2.51
C LYS A 78 14.26 -6.19 -2.99
N VAL A 79 14.30 -7.21 -2.15
CA VAL A 79 14.94 -8.50 -2.48
C VAL A 79 14.21 -9.15 -3.66
N ALA A 80 12.88 -9.21 -3.61
CA ALA A 80 12.07 -9.82 -4.67
C ALA A 80 12.27 -9.10 -6.01
N ARG A 81 12.31 -7.75 -6.00
CA ARG A 81 12.56 -6.96 -7.21
C ARG A 81 13.97 -7.18 -7.76
N SER A 82 14.96 -7.28 -6.88
CA SER A 82 16.33 -7.55 -7.29
C SER A 82 16.45 -8.91 -7.98
N ILE A 83 15.84 -9.95 -7.42
CA ILE A 83 15.82 -11.29 -8.01
C ILE A 83 15.11 -11.26 -9.37
N ALA A 84 13.96 -10.60 -9.46
CA ALA A 84 13.21 -10.49 -10.70
C ALA A 84 14.04 -9.77 -11.78
N GLN A 85 14.75 -8.71 -11.41
CA GLN A 85 15.60 -7.97 -12.34
C GLN A 85 16.76 -8.82 -12.85
N GLU A 86 17.37 -9.62 -11.99
CA GLU A 86 18.42 -10.56 -12.39
C GLU A 86 17.90 -11.59 -13.40
N GLN A 87 16.71 -12.14 -13.15
CA GLN A 87 16.08 -13.09 -14.07
C GLN A 87 15.79 -12.47 -15.43
N ILE A 88 15.31 -11.22 -15.44
CA ILE A 88 15.06 -10.48 -16.67
C ILE A 88 16.37 -10.25 -17.43
N ASN A 89 17.43 -9.85 -16.74
CA ASN A 89 18.74 -9.60 -17.34
C ASN A 89 19.31 -10.88 -17.96
N GLU A 90 19.23 -12.01 -17.26
CA GLU A 90 19.66 -13.32 -17.76
C GLU A 90 18.88 -13.72 -19.02
N PHE A 91 17.58 -13.49 -19.02
CA PHE A 91 16.73 -13.79 -20.17
C PHE A 91 17.13 -12.96 -21.39
N VAL A 92 17.31 -11.65 -21.20
CA VAL A 92 17.71 -10.73 -22.26
C VAL A 92 19.08 -11.12 -22.81
N GLU A 93 20.05 -11.41 -21.96
CA GLU A 93 21.38 -11.83 -22.35
C GLU A 93 21.35 -13.14 -23.15
N LYS A 94 20.60 -14.13 -22.65
CA LYS A 94 20.50 -15.45 -23.26
C LYS A 94 19.88 -15.41 -24.66
N TYR A 95 18.89 -14.58 -24.87
CA TYR A 95 18.14 -14.52 -26.14
C TYR A 95 18.57 -13.40 -27.07
N SER A 96 19.59 -12.63 -26.68
CA SER A 96 20.26 -11.65 -27.55
C SER A 96 19.33 -10.67 -28.27
N PHE A 97 18.46 -10.06 -27.51
CA PHE A 97 17.58 -9.05 -28.09
C PHE A 97 18.33 -7.84 -28.62
#